data_dc4c4d907ddbf8c9a567de9ed017c86a
#
_entry.id   dc4c4d907ddbf8c9a567de9ed017c86a
#
_cell.length_a   1.000
_cell.length_b   1.000
_cell.length_c   1.000
_cell.angle_alpha   90.00
_cell.angle_beta   90.00
_cell.angle_gamma   90.00
#
_symmetry.space_group_name_H-M   'P 1'
#
loop_
_entity.id
_entity.type
_entity.pdbx_description
1 polymer ?
#
loop_
_entity_poly.entity_id
_entity_poly.type
_entity_poly.pdbx_seq_one_letter_code
_entity_poly.pdbx_strand_id
1 'polypeptide(L)'
;MKYKLTKETKVWCGITLKRIEALESFGNVSKGDKGGWIEKEENLAQVSGDAWVYGDAQVYGNAQVYGDAWVYGNAWVYGNAWVYGKLKLSLGYFFGLRYKKEE
;
A
#
# COMPACT_ATOMS: atom_id res chain seq x y z
N MET A 1 4.35 3.35 -15.19
CA MET A 1 4.13 3.34 -13.74
C MET A 1 2.78 2.72 -13.45
N LYS A 2 2.70 2.01 -12.36
CA LYS A 2 1.49 1.28 -12.01
C LYS A 2 0.42 2.18 -11.37
N TYR A 3 0.85 3.19 -10.62
CA TYR A 3 -0.04 4.10 -9.93
C TYR A 3 0.61 5.48 -9.81
N LYS A 4 -0.18 6.46 -9.39
CA LYS A 4 0.31 7.80 -9.08
C LYS A 4 -0.22 8.23 -7.73
N LEU A 5 0.47 9.18 -7.12
CA LEU A 5 0.01 9.85 -5.90
C LEU A 5 -0.92 10.98 -6.34
N THR A 6 -2.13 11.00 -5.80
CA THR A 6 -3.10 12.02 -6.15
C THR A 6 -2.92 13.26 -5.27
N LYS A 7 -3.73 14.28 -5.52
CA LYS A 7 -3.73 15.49 -4.71
C LYS A 7 -4.55 15.35 -3.44
N GLU A 8 -5.26 14.24 -3.27
CA GLU A 8 -6.00 13.99 -2.05
C GLU A 8 -5.02 13.63 -0.95
N THR A 9 -5.07 14.36 0.15
CA THR A 9 -4.14 14.14 1.26
C THR A 9 -4.88 14.07 2.57
N LYS A 10 -4.26 13.42 3.55
CA LYS A 10 -4.68 13.51 4.93
C LYS A 10 -3.46 13.46 5.83
N VAL A 11 -3.56 14.04 7.01
CA VAL A 11 -2.46 14.09 7.95
C VAL A 11 -2.77 13.18 9.13
N TRP A 12 -1.78 12.36 9.49
CA TRP A 12 -1.88 11.46 10.62
C TRP A 12 -0.56 11.52 11.39
N CYS A 13 -0.62 11.90 12.65
CA CYS A 13 0.57 11.96 13.52
C CYS A 13 1.72 12.74 12.89
N GLY A 14 1.41 13.87 12.23
CA GLY A 14 2.43 14.68 11.58
C GLY A 14 2.91 14.17 10.23
N ILE A 15 2.36 13.08 9.75
CA ILE A 15 2.73 12.50 8.44
C ILE A 15 1.64 12.83 7.45
N THR A 16 2.03 13.33 6.28
CA THR A 16 1.09 13.61 5.20
C THR A 16 0.98 12.37 4.31
N LEU A 17 -0.21 11.83 4.21
CA LEU A 17 -0.51 10.68 3.38
C LEU A 17 -1.23 11.14 2.13
N LYS A 18 -0.98 10.47 1.02
CA LYS A 18 -1.59 10.78 -0.27
C LYS A 18 -2.35 9.56 -0.78
N ARG A 19 -3.52 9.80 -1.34
CA ARG A 19 -4.30 8.74 -1.95
C ARG A 19 -3.67 8.34 -3.27
N ILE A 20 -3.69 7.05 -3.59
CA ILE A 20 -3.12 6.55 -4.84
C ILE A 20 -4.23 6.26 -5.84
N GLU A 21 -3.86 6.26 -7.12
CA GLU A 21 -4.78 5.94 -8.21
C GLU A 21 -4.05 5.08 -9.22
N ALA A 22 -4.68 3.99 -9.64
CA ALA A 22 -4.08 3.08 -10.60
C ALA A 22 -3.97 3.71 -11.99
N LEU A 23 -2.79 3.61 -12.59
CA LEU A 23 -2.55 4.11 -13.94
C LEU A 23 -2.72 3.01 -14.99
N GLU A 24 -2.78 1.76 -14.58
CA GLU A 24 -3.00 0.63 -15.46
C GLU A 24 -3.79 -0.43 -14.70
N SER A 25 -4.35 -1.37 -15.44
CA SER A 25 -5.09 -2.46 -14.82
C SER A 25 -4.12 -3.59 -14.49
N PHE A 26 -4.27 -4.16 -13.29
CA PHE A 26 -3.47 -5.31 -12.87
C PHE A 26 -4.23 -6.06 -11.77
N GLY A 27 -4.07 -7.38 -11.72
CA GLY A 27 -4.82 -8.19 -10.77
C GLY A 27 -6.30 -7.86 -10.82
N ASN A 28 -6.89 -7.52 -9.68
CA ASN A 28 -8.29 -7.11 -9.60
C ASN A 28 -8.46 -5.59 -9.58
N VAL A 29 -7.41 -4.86 -9.93
CA VAL A 29 -7.42 -3.40 -9.93
C VAL A 29 -7.60 -2.92 -11.36
N SER A 30 -8.51 -1.99 -11.58
CA SER A 30 -8.74 -1.41 -12.90
C SER A 30 -8.11 -0.02 -12.98
N LYS A 31 -7.65 0.33 -14.18
CA LYS A 31 -7.12 1.67 -14.41
C LYS A 31 -8.12 2.72 -13.93
N GLY A 32 -7.67 3.67 -13.16
CA GLY A 32 -8.50 4.72 -12.59
C GLY A 32 -9.02 4.42 -11.20
N ASP A 33 -8.88 3.18 -10.72
CA ASP A 33 -9.31 2.85 -9.36
C ASP A 33 -8.48 3.61 -8.34
N LYS A 34 -9.13 4.16 -7.34
CA LYS A 34 -8.43 4.80 -6.24
C LYS A 34 -8.08 3.77 -5.18
N GLY A 35 -6.86 3.85 -4.69
CA GLY A 35 -6.40 2.96 -3.65
C GLY A 35 -6.45 3.62 -2.28
N GLY A 36 -5.60 3.11 -1.38
CA GLY A 36 -5.49 3.65 -0.04
C GLY A 36 -4.53 4.82 0.05
N TRP A 37 -3.87 4.93 1.19
CA TRP A 37 -3.06 6.08 1.53
C TRP A 37 -1.61 5.66 1.75
N ILE A 38 -0.68 6.34 1.10
CA ILE A 38 0.75 6.10 1.33
C ILE A 38 1.45 7.44 1.53
N GLU A 39 2.59 7.40 2.20
CA GLU A 39 3.38 8.61 2.41
C GLU A 39 4.22 8.96 1.20
N LYS A 40 4.81 7.95 0.56
CA LYS A 40 5.76 8.14 -0.54
C LYS A 40 5.75 6.92 -1.45
N GLU A 41 6.28 7.08 -2.65
CA GLU A 41 6.25 5.99 -3.62
C GLU A 41 6.97 4.73 -3.16
N GLU A 42 7.99 4.86 -2.34
CA GLU A 42 8.70 3.71 -1.82
C GLU A 42 7.84 2.79 -0.97
N ASN A 43 6.69 3.28 -0.50
CA ASN A 43 5.81 2.47 0.33
C ASN A 43 5.07 1.38 -0.44
N LEU A 44 4.97 1.50 -1.75
CA LEU A 44 4.24 0.53 -2.57
C LEU A 44 4.98 0.32 -3.88
N ALA A 45 5.22 -0.95 -4.23
CA ALA A 45 5.97 -1.29 -5.43
C ALA A 45 5.26 -0.78 -6.69
N GLN A 46 6.05 -0.22 -7.61
CA GLN A 46 5.55 0.35 -8.87
C GLN A 46 5.65 -0.61 -10.05
N VAL A 47 6.60 -1.52 -10.03
CA VAL A 47 7.00 -2.19 -11.27
C VAL A 47 6.81 -3.69 -11.31
N SER A 48 6.55 -4.36 -10.21
CA SER A 48 6.43 -5.81 -10.22
C SER A 48 5.31 -6.26 -9.32
N GLY A 49 4.63 -7.34 -9.75
CA GLY A 49 3.58 -7.94 -8.97
C GLY A 49 2.30 -7.11 -8.96
N ASP A 50 1.33 -7.61 -8.24
CA ASP A 50 0.00 -7.00 -8.15
C ASP A 50 -0.25 -6.35 -6.80
N ALA A 51 0.81 -5.97 -6.08
CA ALA A 51 0.68 -5.34 -4.78
C ALA A 51 -0.20 -4.09 -4.84
N TRP A 52 -1.09 -3.95 -3.88
CA TRP A 52 -2.00 -2.81 -3.86
C TRP A 52 -2.41 -2.45 -2.43
N VAL A 53 -2.64 -1.16 -2.22
CA VAL A 53 -3.15 -0.61 -0.97
C VAL A 53 -4.48 0.04 -1.30
N TYR A 54 -5.55 -0.29 -0.58
CA TYR A 54 -6.86 0.28 -0.90
C TYR A 54 -7.73 0.43 0.36
N GLY A 55 -8.92 1.00 0.18
CA GLY A 55 -9.80 1.31 1.28
C GLY A 55 -9.21 2.41 2.15
N ASP A 56 -9.28 2.25 3.46
CA ASP A 56 -8.72 3.20 4.41
C ASP A 56 -7.35 2.77 4.92
N ALA A 57 -6.72 1.79 4.27
CA ALA A 57 -5.41 1.32 4.68
C ALA A 57 -4.35 2.40 4.50
N GLN A 58 -3.36 2.39 5.38
CA GLN A 58 -2.29 3.38 5.38
C GLN A 58 -0.94 2.69 5.42
N VAL A 59 -0.02 3.13 4.57
CA VAL A 59 1.35 2.63 4.55
C VAL A 59 2.28 3.84 4.60
N TYR A 60 3.15 3.91 5.59
CA TYR A 60 4.01 5.08 5.75
C TYR A 60 5.33 4.72 6.43
N GLY A 61 6.15 5.75 6.69
CA GLY A 61 7.48 5.54 7.22
C GLY A 61 8.35 4.87 6.18
N ASN A 62 9.13 3.89 6.59
CA ASN A 62 9.98 3.12 5.70
C ASN A 62 9.37 1.80 5.30
N ALA A 63 8.07 1.62 5.53
CA ALA A 63 7.37 0.39 5.19
C ALA A 63 7.29 0.20 3.68
N GLN A 64 7.30 -1.05 3.25
CA GLN A 64 7.22 -1.43 1.85
C GLN A 64 6.20 -2.53 1.65
N VAL A 65 5.36 -2.35 0.64
CA VAL A 65 4.38 -3.34 0.20
C VAL A 65 4.72 -3.72 -1.23
N TYR A 66 4.97 -4.99 -1.49
CA TYR A 66 5.40 -5.43 -2.82
C TYR A 66 4.99 -6.87 -3.08
N GLY A 67 5.42 -7.41 -4.23
CA GLY A 67 4.98 -8.73 -4.67
C GLY A 67 3.51 -8.71 -5.02
N ASP A 68 2.76 -9.63 -4.47
CA ASP A 68 1.31 -9.71 -4.69
C ASP A 68 0.52 -9.39 -3.42
N ALA A 69 1.14 -8.71 -2.47
CA ALA A 69 0.51 -8.41 -1.19
C ALA A 69 -0.54 -7.31 -1.33
N TRP A 70 -1.62 -7.45 -0.58
CA TRP A 70 -2.71 -6.47 -0.56
C TRP A 70 -2.88 -5.97 0.87
N VAL A 71 -2.96 -4.65 1.01
CA VAL A 71 -3.23 -4.00 2.30
C VAL A 71 -4.52 -3.20 2.12
N TYR A 72 -5.54 -3.50 2.91
CA TYR A 72 -6.84 -2.90 2.69
C TYR A 72 -7.61 -2.77 4.01
N GLY A 73 -8.87 -2.37 3.91
CA GLY A 73 -9.69 -2.14 5.09
C GLY A 73 -9.09 -1.06 5.95
N ASN A 74 -8.82 -1.37 7.22
CA ASN A 74 -8.24 -0.41 8.15
C ASN A 74 -6.83 -0.78 8.59
N ALA A 75 -6.12 -1.58 7.80
CA ALA A 75 -4.76 -2.00 8.15
C ALA A 75 -3.79 -0.82 8.07
N TRP A 76 -2.83 -0.79 8.99
CA TRP A 76 -1.77 0.21 9.01
C TRP A 76 -0.42 -0.50 8.95
N VAL A 77 0.42 -0.13 7.98
CA VAL A 77 1.76 -0.68 7.81
C VAL A 77 2.74 0.47 7.90
N TYR A 78 3.68 0.39 8.84
CA TYR A 78 4.56 1.52 9.10
C TYR A 78 5.90 1.08 9.70
N GLY A 79 6.72 2.06 10.07
CA GLY A 79 8.05 1.77 10.57
C GLY A 79 8.89 1.15 9.48
N ASN A 80 9.49 0.01 9.76
CA ASN A 80 10.32 -0.71 8.79
C ASN A 80 9.67 -2.00 8.31
N ALA A 81 8.35 -2.11 8.41
CA ALA A 81 7.65 -3.34 8.03
C ALA A 81 7.71 -3.57 6.51
N TRP A 82 7.85 -4.83 6.14
CA TRP A 82 7.80 -5.25 4.74
C TRP A 82 6.66 -6.25 4.60
N VAL A 83 5.77 -6.00 3.66
CA VAL A 83 4.62 -6.86 3.37
C VAL A 83 4.76 -7.33 1.93
N TYR A 84 4.86 -8.64 1.73
CA TYR A 84 5.12 -9.16 0.39
C TYR A 84 4.60 -10.59 0.25
N GLY A 85 4.92 -11.22 -0.89
CA GLY A 85 4.37 -12.51 -1.21
C GLY A 85 2.90 -12.38 -1.57
N LYS A 86 2.05 -13.23 -1.04
CA LYS A 86 0.60 -13.20 -1.30
C LYS A 86 -0.20 -12.83 -0.07
N LEU A 87 0.42 -12.15 0.86
CA LEU A 87 -0.24 -11.78 2.11
C LEU A 87 -1.31 -10.72 1.87
N LYS A 88 -2.43 -10.85 2.57
CA LYS A 88 -3.52 -9.87 2.52
C LYS A 88 -3.79 -9.41 3.93
N LEU A 89 -3.64 -8.11 4.17
CA LEU A 89 -3.83 -7.50 5.48
C LEU A 89 -5.04 -6.59 5.43
N SER A 90 -6.03 -6.83 6.28
CA SER A 90 -7.25 -6.02 6.30
C SER A 90 -7.45 -5.27 7.61
N LEU A 91 -6.68 -5.59 8.65
CA LEU A 91 -6.87 -4.98 9.95
C LEU A 91 -5.60 -5.15 10.76
N GLY A 92 -5.32 -4.19 11.63
CA GLY A 92 -4.22 -4.28 12.57
C GLY A 92 -3.09 -3.32 12.25
N TYR A 93 -2.06 -3.38 13.07
CA TYR A 93 -0.89 -2.51 12.96
C TYR A 93 0.33 -3.38 12.73
N PHE A 94 1.06 -3.09 11.67
CA PHE A 94 2.20 -3.89 11.26
C PHE A 94 3.44 -3.01 11.16
N PHE A 95 4.44 -3.29 11.98
CA PHE A 95 5.66 -2.49 11.97
C PHE A 95 6.86 -3.35 12.31
N GLY A 96 8.01 -2.96 11.79
CA GLY A 96 9.29 -3.50 12.22
C GLY A 96 9.63 -4.93 11.83
N LEU A 97 8.73 -5.63 11.16
CA LEU A 97 8.91 -7.04 10.80
C LEU A 97 8.64 -7.25 9.33
N ARG A 98 8.97 -8.44 8.86
CA ARG A 98 8.68 -8.85 7.50
C ARG A 98 7.48 -9.77 7.52
N TYR A 99 6.47 -9.40 6.76
CA TYR A 99 5.22 -10.14 6.67
C TYR A 99 5.09 -10.70 5.27
N LYS A 100 5.03 -12.03 5.18
CA LYS A 100 5.00 -12.70 3.90
C LYS A 100 4.09 -13.91 3.98
N LYS A 101 3.34 -14.13 2.91
CA LYS A 101 2.62 -15.37 2.72
C LYS A 101 3.02 -15.97 1.39
N GLU A 102 3.42 -17.23 1.42
CA GLU A 102 3.73 -17.99 0.21
C GLU A 102 2.64 -19.01 -0.03
N GLU A 103 2.40 -19.29 -1.27
CA GLU A 103 1.37 -20.22 -1.63
C GLU A 103 1.81 -21.10 -2.72
#